data_184d81c61d78ec658c30c81c40537092
#
_entry.id   184d81c61d78ec658c30c81c40537092
#
_cell.length_a   1.000
_cell.length_b   1.000
_cell.length_c   1.000
_cell.angle_alpha   90.00
_cell.angle_beta   90.00
_cell.angle_gamma   90.00
#
_symmetry.space_group_name_H-M   'P 1'
#
loop_
_entity.id
_entity.type
_entity.pdbx_description
1 polymer ?
#
loop_
_entity_poly.entity_id
_entity_poly.type
_entity_poly.pdbx_seq_one_letter_code
_entity_poly.pdbx_strand_id
1 'polypeptide(L)'
;PYLKQVNRRFSASYRKPTSPKEQKPRRYDKEIQLRTDTTLTIQHNMNSRRPKVSALTVDGRRYPVNYKVLSANSLRIDTKDTARIKLTIIPGPNPEDGWWYKFGQHTARFAMSLRNFSFTYKNTYAMTLPGFRPEVGDMFGQKKHGGFLAPGIDFAFGLTGDGYIDRALQNDWLVCNDSIVSPASSNALEDLQLRISLEPIRDLKIDLTANRTRNRSREMQYMFAGMPDTRSGNFSMSIISIGSSFERHSAGDGYRSGTFERFRRNLDVIRDRVETQFIGAQYPQGSTFAGKTFDPANGTISKHSPDVMIPAFLAAYTGRNARNSVLDFFPSLFSMMPNWRITYTGLTKIAWFKKNFRSVNLNHAYRSTYSV
;
A
#
# COMPACT_ATOMS: atom_id res chain seq x y z
N PRO A 1 -20.24 9.18 18.20
CA PRO A 1 -21.48 8.38 18.28
C PRO A 1 -21.53 7.28 17.21
N TYR A 2 -21.18 7.57 15.95
CA TYR A 2 -21.23 6.63 14.82
C TYR A 2 -20.37 5.38 15.02
N LEU A 3 -19.11 5.52 15.41
CA LEU A 3 -18.18 4.39 15.63
C LEU A 3 -18.65 3.47 16.77
N LYS A 4 -19.24 4.04 17.86
CA LYS A 4 -19.83 3.24 18.94
C LYS A 4 -21.02 2.41 18.43
N GLN A 5 -21.81 2.98 17.52
CA GLN A 5 -22.97 2.31 16.93
C GLN A 5 -22.55 1.16 16.00
N VAL A 6 -21.51 1.40 15.18
CA VAL A 6 -20.91 0.37 14.32
C VAL A 6 -20.32 -0.76 15.17
N ASN A 7 -19.55 -0.43 16.21
CA ASN A 7 -18.94 -1.43 17.09
C ASN A 7 -20.00 -2.27 17.83
N ARG A 8 -21.10 -1.65 18.30
CA ARG A 8 -22.23 -2.37 18.94
C ARG A 8 -22.89 -3.36 17.98
N ARG A 9 -23.06 -3.02 16.71
CA ARG A 9 -23.66 -3.91 15.69
C ARG A 9 -22.79 -5.12 15.37
N PHE A 10 -21.47 -4.99 15.49
CA PHE A 10 -20.52 -6.09 15.26
C PHE A 10 -20.06 -6.80 16.54
N SER A 11 -20.61 -6.43 17.69
CA SER A 11 -20.32 -7.15 18.94
C SER A 11 -20.96 -8.53 18.93
N ALA A 12 -20.33 -9.50 19.61
CA ALA A 12 -20.87 -10.86 19.71
C ALA A 12 -22.23 -10.95 20.42
N SER A 13 -22.59 -9.92 21.19
CA SER A 13 -23.89 -9.76 21.83
C SER A 13 -24.98 -9.22 20.90
N TYR A 14 -24.60 -8.75 19.72
CA TYR A 14 -25.59 -8.36 18.71
C TYR A 14 -26.17 -9.62 18.09
N ARG A 15 -27.29 -10.11 18.66
CA ARG A 15 -28.15 -11.05 17.96
C ARG A 15 -28.64 -10.33 16.71
N LYS A 16 -28.18 -10.77 15.52
CA LYS A 16 -28.92 -10.47 14.29
C LYS A 16 -30.38 -10.74 14.59
N PRO A 17 -31.29 -9.79 14.37
CA PRO A 17 -32.70 -10.14 14.38
C PRO A 17 -32.79 -11.35 13.48
N THR A 18 -33.29 -12.47 14.04
CA THR A 18 -33.46 -13.76 13.35
C THR A 18 -33.84 -13.48 11.92
N SER A 19 -33.16 -14.14 10.98
CA SER A 19 -33.45 -14.06 9.55
C SER A 19 -34.95 -13.97 9.34
N PRO A 20 -35.46 -13.08 8.51
CA PRO A 20 -36.87 -12.98 8.29
C PRO A 20 -37.36 -14.32 7.72
N LYS A 21 -37.85 -15.21 8.59
CA LYS A 21 -38.87 -16.15 8.18
C LYS A 21 -39.91 -15.25 7.55
N GLU A 22 -40.05 -15.28 6.23
CA GLU A 22 -41.12 -14.71 5.43
C GLU A 22 -42.05 -13.76 6.20
N GLN A 23 -41.52 -12.68 6.71
CA GLN A 23 -42.39 -11.62 7.16
C GLN A 23 -43.01 -11.05 5.89
N LYS A 24 -44.28 -11.37 5.64
CA LYS A 24 -45.12 -10.63 4.69
C LYS A 24 -44.71 -9.15 4.79
N PRO A 25 -44.42 -8.50 3.66
CA PRO A 25 -43.94 -7.13 3.70
C PRO A 25 -44.88 -6.32 4.61
N ARG A 26 -44.34 -5.73 5.67
CA ARG A 26 -45.17 -4.94 6.60
C ARG A 26 -45.92 -3.90 5.79
N ARG A 27 -47.22 -4.08 5.72
CA ARG A 27 -48.11 -3.25 4.92
C ARG A 27 -49.18 -2.72 5.86
N TYR A 28 -49.36 -1.42 5.83
CA TYR A 28 -50.45 -0.79 6.55
C TYR A 28 -51.53 -0.40 5.55
N ASP A 29 -52.67 -1.02 5.65
CA ASP A 29 -53.84 -0.74 4.83
C ASP A 29 -54.94 -0.18 5.73
N LYS A 30 -55.52 0.96 5.33
CA LYS A 30 -56.66 1.58 6.03
C LYS A 30 -57.55 2.27 5.03
N GLU A 31 -58.83 2.03 5.14
CA GLU A 31 -59.84 2.82 4.43
C GLU A 31 -60.12 4.11 5.19
N ILE A 32 -60.09 5.21 4.46
CA ILE A 32 -60.19 6.54 5.03
C ILE A 32 -61.15 7.36 4.16
N GLN A 33 -62.05 8.07 4.81
CA GLN A 33 -62.89 9.07 4.16
C GLN A 33 -62.22 10.44 4.30
N LEU A 34 -61.77 10.97 3.20
CA LEU A 34 -61.20 12.31 3.12
C LEU A 34 -62.33 13.35 3.12
N ARG A 35 -62.11 14.45 3.78
CA ARG A 35 -63.02 15.65 3.75
C ARG A 35 -62.22 16.80 3.15
N THR A 36 -62.92 17.67 2.46
CA THR A 36 -62.32 18.85 1.81
C THR A 36 -61.60 19.74 2.83
N ASP A 37 -60.39 20.19 2.46
CA ASP A 37 -59.54 21.11 3.23
C ASP A 37 -59.25 20.69 4.69
N THR A 38 -59.11 19.38 4.91
CA THR A 38 -58.77 18.83 6.21
C THR A 38 -57.38 18.18 6.16
N THR A 39 -56.67 18.26 7.29
CA THR A 39 -55.42 17.56 7.50
C THR A 39 -55.61 16.31 8.35
N LEU A 40 -55.18 15.18 7.89
CA LEU A 40 -55.34 13.92 8.62
C LEU A 40 -53.95 13.37 9.00
N THR A 41 -53.73 13.16 10.31
CA THR A 41 -52.52 12.53 10.81
C THR A 41 -52.74 11.01 10.97
N ILE A 42 -51.90 10.21 10.32
CA ILE A 42 -51.97 8.76 10.36
C ILE A 42 -50.74 8.19 11.07
N GLN A 43 -50.99 7.38 12.07
CA GLN A 43 -49.97 6.60 12.73
C GLN A 43 -49.91 5.20 12.07
N HIS A 44 -48.82 4.94 11.35
CA HIS A 44 -48.63 3.68 10.61
C HIS A 44 -47.69 2.70 11.31
N ASN A 45 -46.91 3.15 12.28
CA ASN A 45 -45.97 2.34 13.09
C ASN A 45 -44.97 1.46 12.27
N MET A 46 -44.59 1.95 11.07
CA MET A 46 -43.69 1.21 10.15
C MET A 46 -42.21 1.41 10.42
N ASN A 47 -41.86 2.33 11.34
CA ASN A 47 -40.51 2.73 11.65
C ASN A 47 -39.69 3.09 10.40
N SER A 48 -40.28 3.81 9.45
CA SER A 48 -39.68 4.23 8.18
C SER A 48 -39.79 5.74 7.99
N ARG A 49 -38.65 6.40 7.79
CA ARG A 49 -38.62 7.84 7.48
C ARG A 49 -38.91 8.15 6.00
N ARG A 50 -39.02 7.14 5.17
CA ARG A 50 -39.34 7.27 3.73
C ARG A 50 -40.39 6.24 3.33
N PRO A 51 -41.60 6.28 3.91
CA PRO A 51 -42.65 5.36 3.52
C PRO A 51 -43.09 5.62 2.07
N LYS A 52 -43.42 4.55 1.36
CA LYS A 52 -44.12 4.64 0.06
C LYS A 52 -45.62 4.61 0.36
N VAL A 53 -46.30 5.69 0.00
CA VAL A 53 -47.73 5.84 0.19
C VAL A 53 -48.43 5.71 -1.14
N SER A 54 -49.43 4.86 -1.22
CA SER A 54 -50.33 4.73 -2.37
C SER A 54 -51.78 4.70 -1.91
N ALA A 55 -52.64 5.30 -2.68
CA ALA A 55 -54.07 5.29 -2.42
C ALA A 55 -54.84 4.86 -3.66
N LEU A 56 -55.92 4.12 -3.43
CA LEU A 56 -56.86 3.70 -4.46
C LEU A 56 -58.27 4.19 -4.06
N THR A 57 -59.03 4.65 -5.02
CA THR A 57 -60.47 4.91 -4.82
C THR A 57 -61.26 3.61 -4.69
N VAL A 58 -62.52 3.65 -4.26
CA VAL A 58 -63.39 2.49 -4.17
C VAL A 58 -63.49 1.72 -5.52
N ASP A 59 -63.39 2.49 -6.61
CA ASP A 59 -63.40 1.95 -7.99
C ASP A 59 -62.06 1.40 -8.47
N GLY A 60 -61.06 1.29 -7.59
CA GLY A 60 -59.74 0.74 -7.90
C GLY A 60 -58.82 1.70 -8.66
N ARG A 61 -59.19 2.94 -8.91
CA ARG A 61 -58.35 3.92 -9.60
C ARG A 61 -57.35 4.54 -8.64
N ARG A 62 -56.12 4.85 -9.13
CA ARG A 62 -55.10 5.55 -8.34
C ARG A 62 -55.57 6.96 -7.95
N TYR A 63 -55.48 7.28 -6.67
CA TYR A 63 -55.74 8.61 -6.14
C TYR A 63 -54.41 9.29 -5.74
N PRO A 64 -54.13 10.50 -6.24
CA PRO A 64 -52.91 11.21 -5.87
C PRO A 64 -53.05 11.74 -4.43
N VAL A 65 -52.13 11.33 -3.56
CA VAL A 65 -52.12 11.76 -2.15
C VAL A 65 -50.93 12.66 -1.88
N ASN A 66 -51.16 13.87 -1.44
CA ASN A 66 -50.13 14.73 -0.92
C ASN A 66 -49.91 14.41 0.55
N TYR A 67 -48.71 13.97 0.89
CA TYR A 67 -48.40 13.62 2.26
C TYR A 67 -47.06 14.21 2.72
N LYS A 68 -46.97 14.51 4.01
CA LYS A 68 -45.75 14.95 4.69
C LYS A 68 -45.42 13.96 5.81
N VAL A 69 -44.17 13.43 5.82
CA VAL A 69 -43.72 12.55 6.90
C VAL A 69 -43.39 13.38 8.13
N LEU A 70 -44.11 13.14 9.23
CA LEU A 70 -43.91 13.83 10.51
C LEU A 70 -42.86 13.10 11.37
N SER A 71 -42.93 11.77 11.39
CA SER A 71 -42.00 10.92 12.13
C SER A 71 -41.75 9.57 11.41
N ALA A 72 -40.88 8.72 11.95
CA ALA A 72 -40.73 7.38 11.44
C ALA A 72 -41.98 6.50 11.50
N ASN A 73 -42.98 6.92 12.29
CA ASN A 73 -44.22 6.18 12.56
C ASN A 73 -45.47 6.91 12.20
N SER A 74 -45.42 8.19 11.78
CA SER A 74 -46.57 9.00 11.45
C SER A 74 -46.35 9.87 10.22
N LEU A 75 -47.41 10.05 9.46
CA LEU A 75 -47.46 10.95 8.32
C LEU A 75 -48.75 11.78 8.36
N ARG A 76 -48.72 12.96 7.74
CA ARG A 76 -49.84 13.86 7.57
C ARG A 76 -50.23 13.85 6.10
N ILE A 77 -51.53 13.71 5.86
CA ILE A 77 -52.14 13.83 4.54
C ILE A 77 -52.92 15.12 4.49
N ASP A 78 -52.64 15.93 3.50
CA ASP A 78 -53.39 17.15 3.23
C ASP A 78 -54.40 16.84 2.11
N THR A 79 -55.71 17.05 2.40
CA THR A 79 -56.80 16.64 1.51
C THR A 79 -57.42 17.87 0.85
N LYS A 80 -57.61 17.79 -0.48
CA LYS A 80 -58.28 18.87 -1.25
C LYS A 80 -59.72 18.53 -1.59
N ASP A 81 -60.04 17.26 -1.72
CA ASP A 81 -61.35 16.81 -2.15
C ASP A 81 -61.95 15.77 -1.18
N THR A 82 -63.26 15.62 -1.20
CA THR A 82 -63.97 14.59 -0.45
C THR A 82 -63.93 13.29 -1.24
N ALA A 83 -63.23 12.29 -0.76
CA ALA A 83 -63.11 10.97 -1.41
C ALA A 83 -62.96 9.85 -0.38
N ARG A 84 -63.49 8.67 -0.71
CA ARG A 84 -63.26 7.45 0.07
C ARG A 84 -62.12 6.69 -0.59
N ILE A 85 -61.00 6.52 0.12
CA ILE A 85 -59.79 5.91 -0.40
C ILE A 85 -59.30 4.77 0.49
N LYS A 86 -58.75 3.78 -0.15
CA LYS A 86 -57.93 2.74 0.52
C LYS A 86 -56.47 3.14 0.48
N LEU A 87 -55.97 3.55 1.63
CA LEU A 87 -54.57 3.95 1.78
C LEU A 87 -53.71 2.75 2.10
N THR A 88 -52.62 2.58 1.34
CA THR A 88 -51.60 1.57 1.55
C THR A 88 -50.28 2.26 1.82
N ILE A 89 -49.66 1.96 2.96
CA ILE A 89 -48.36 2.45 3.33
C ILE A 89 -47.37 1.25 3.43
N ILE A 90 -46.27 1.32 2.72
CA ILE A 90 -45.20 0.30 2.73
C ILE A 90 -43.93 0.98 3.20
N PRO A 91 -43.14 0.37 4.12
CA PRO A 91 -41.85 0.93 4.50
C PRO A 91 -40.94 1.05 3.27
N GLY A 92 -40.42 2.22 3.05
CA GLY A 92 -39.42 2.43 2.00
C GLY A 92 -38.08 1.82 2.37
N PRO A 93 -37.15 1.74 1.43
CA PRO A 93 -35.80 1.22 1.67
C PRO A 93 -35.11 2.07 2.75
N ASN A 94 -34.62 1.41 3.79
CA ASN A 94 -33.84 2.11 4.80
C ASN A 94 -32.55 2.64 4.18
N PRO A 95 -32.14 3.88 4.49
CA PRO A 95 -30.85 4.41 4.06
C PRO A 95 -29.68 3.51 4.49
N GLU A 96 -29.87 2.75 5.57
CA GLU A 96 -28.92 1.80 6.12
C GLU A 96 -28.68 0.56 5.25
N ASP A 97 -29.61 0.25 4.32
CA ASP A 97 -29.48 -0.85 3.38
C ASP A 97 -28.73 -0.47 2.10
N GLY A 98 -28.46 0.83 1.92
CA GLY A 98 -27.71 1.37 0.79
C GLY A 98 -26.29 0.82 0.74
N TRP A 99 -25.77 0.55 -0.47
CA TRP A 99 -24.41 0.06 -0.71
C TRP A 99 -23.35 0.98 -0.08
N TRP A 100 -23.50 2.29 -0.22
CA TRP A 100 -22.56 3.28 0.34
C TRP A 100 -22.53 3.25 1.87
N TYR A 101 -23.66 3.03 2.50
CA TYR A 101 -23.73 2.91 3.95
C TYR A 101 -23.05 1.64 4.46
N LYS A 102 -23.29 0.51 3.77
CA LYS A 102 -22.60 -0.75 4.06
C LYS A 102 -21.10 -0.63 3.84
N PHE A 103 -20.67 -0.03 2.73
CA PHE A 103 -19.28 0.25 2.46
C PHE A 103 -18.65 1.11 3.57
N GLY A 104 -19.29 2.22 3.95
CA GLY A 104 -18.82 3.06 5.06
C GLY A 104 -18.73 2.31 6.41
N GLN A 105 -19.65 1.39 6.69
CA GLN A 105 -19.56 0.54 7.88
C GLN A 105 -18.38 -0.44 7.83
N HIS A 106 -18.15 -1.07 6.68
CA HIS A 106 -17.00 -1.98 6.53
C HIS A 106 -15.67 -1.24 6.61
N THR A 107 -15.57 -0.06 6.00
CA THR A 107 -14.39 0.80 6.08
C THR A 107 -14.12 1.26 7.52
N ALA A 108 -15.15 1.72 8.22
CA ALA A 108 -15.05 2.10 9.63
C ALA A 108 -14.63 0.91 10.52
N ARG A 109 -15.14 -0.28 10.25
CA ARG A 109 -14.74 -1.50 10.96
C ARG A 109 -13.28 -1.86 10.67
N PHE A 110 -12.86 -1.77 9.43
CA PHE A 110 -11.46 -2.00 9.06
C PHE A 110 -10.53 -1.00 9.77
N ALA A 111 -10.88 0.29 9.77
CA ALA A 111 -10.12 1.31 10.49
C ALA A 111 -10.06 1.03 12.01
N MET A 112 -11.16 0.56 12.61
CA MET A 112 -11.19 0.16 14.03
C MET A 112 -10.43 -1.14 14.32
N SER A 113 -10.12 -1.95 13.32
CA SER A 113 -9.30 -3.15 13.46
C SER A 113 -7.82 -2.84 13.63
N LEU A 114 -7.38 -1.64 13.24
CA LEU A 114 -6.01 -1.19 13.39
C LEU A 114 -5.71 -0.96 14.88
N ARG A 115 -4.80 -1.78 15.43
CA ARG A 115 -4.39 -1.71 16.82
C ARG A 115 -3.10 -0.96 17.00
N ASN A 116 -2.16 -1.21 16.12
CA ASN A 116 -0.87 -0.55 16.14
C ASN A 116 -0.41 -0.26 14.73
N PHE A 117 0.14 0.93 14.54
CA PHE A 117 0.80 1.36 13.32
C PHE A 117 2.12 2.01 13.72
N SER A 118 3.22 1.50 13.20
CA SER A 118 4.55 2.07 13.40
C SER A 118 5.23 2.19 12.06
N PHE A 119 5.66 3.40 11.75
CA PHE A 119 6.48 3.71 10.59
C PHE A 119 7.76 4.36 11.08
N THR A 120 8.89 3.74 10.76
CA THR A 120 10.21 4.25 11.11
C THR A 120 11.00 4.44 9.82
N TYR A 121 11.47 5.63 9.60
CA TYR A 121 12.42 5.95 8.54
C TYR A 121 13.66 6.55 9.16
N LYS A 122 14.80 5.92 8.91
CA LYS A 122 16.12 6.38 9.36
C LYS A 122 16.98 6.57 8.13
N ASN A 123 17.53 7.76 7.99
CA ASN A 123 18.56 8.08 7.01
C ASN A 123 19.81 8.50 7.75
N THR A 124 20.91 7.84 7.52
CA THR A 124 22.20 8.15 8.12
C THR A 124 23.20 8.36 7.00
N TYR A 125 23.85 9.50 7.01
CA TYR A 125 24.92 9.82 6.08
C TYR A 125 26.19 10.12 6.87
N ALA A 126 27.25 9.41 6.57
CA ALA A 126 28.57 9.64 7.13
C ALA A 126 29.54 9.93 5.99
N MET A 127 30.45 10.86 6.20
CA MET A 127 31.41 11.26 5.20
C MET A 127 32.75 11.60 5.87
N THR A 128 33.83 11.20 5.22
CA THR A 128 35.19 11.55 5.61
C THR A 128 35.88 12.22 4.42
N LEU A 129 36.37 13.43 4.63
CA LEU A 129 37.05 14.22 3.61
C LEU A 129 38.43 14.59 4.13
N PRO A 130 39.46 13.79 3.87
CA PRO A 130 40.83 14.12 4.23
C PRO A 130 41.29 15.37 3.50
N GLY A 131 42.06 16.26 4.20
CA GLY A 131 42.57 17.48 3.60
C GLY A 131 41.52 18.54 3.31
N PHE A 132 40.41 18.59 4.06
CA PHE A 132 39.43 19.66 3.94
C PHE A 132 40.04 21.01 4.37
N ARG A 133 40.13 21.98 3.44
CA ARG A 133 40.79 23.27 3.62
C ARG A 133 40.00 24.31 4.36
N PRO A 134 38.67 24.42 4.16
CA PRO A 134 37.92 25.49 4.78
C PRO A 134 37.94 25.37 6.31
N GLU A 135 38.16 26.52 6.95
CA GLU A 135 38.10 26.63 8.40
C GLU A 135 36.64 26.65 8.87
N VAL A 136 36.43 26.20 10.10
CA VAL A 136 35.10 26.28 10.73
C VAL A 136 34.75 27.73 11.01
N GLY A 137 33.60 28.18 10.54
CA GLY A 137 33.09 29.53 10.75
C GLY A 137 32.17 29.65 11.96
N ASP A 138 31.71 30.87 12.24
CA ASP A 138 30.95 31.18 13.45
C ASP A 138 29.49 30.77 13.38
N MET A 139 28.85 30.88 12.21
CA MET A 139 27.43 30.58 12.04
C MET A 139 27.22 29.24 11.34
N PHE A 140 26.66 28.27 12.06
CA PHE A 140 26.49 26.89 11.57
C PHE A 140 27.78 26.26 11.03
N GLY A 141 28.95 26.71 11.55
CA GLY A 141 30.24 26.26 11.07
C GLY A 141 30.63 26.77 9.69
N GLN A 142 29.90 27.75 9.12
CA GLN A 142 30.12 28.22 7.75
C GLN A 142 31.13 29.38 7.69
N LYS A 143 32.08 29.25 6.75
CA LYS A 143 33.00 30.31 6.38
C LYS A 143 33.09 30.44 4.86
N LYS A 144 33.32 31.65 4.35
CA LYS A 144 33.54 31.85 2.91
C LYS A 144 34.91 31.30 2.51
N HIS A 145 34.90 30.41 1.52
CA HIS A 145 36.12 29.91 0.89
C HIS A 145 35.90 29.86 -0.62
N GLY A 146 36.76 30.52 -1.40
CA GLY A 146 36.61 30.56 -2.85
C GLY A 146 35.31 31.19 -3.35
N GLY A 147 34.67 32.07 -2.56
CA GLY A 147 33.39 32.70 -2.91
C GLY A 147 32.14 31.93 -2.45
N PHE A 148 32.29 30.73 -1.97
CA PHE A 148 31.20 29.88 -1.50
C PHE A 148 31.26 29.70 0.02
N LEU A 149 30.09 29.42 0.62
CA LEU A 149 30.03 29.03 2.03
C LEU A 149 30.46 27.53 2.16
N ALA A 150 31.46 27.29 2.98
CA ALA A 150 31.98 25.97 3.30
C ALA A 150 31.82 25.67 4.80
N PRO A 151 31.43 24.45 5.17
CA PRO A 151 31.18 23.24 4.38
C PRO A 151 29.86 23.23 3.62
N GLY A 152 29.03 24.27 3.68
CA GLY A 152 27.71 24.34 3.07
C GLY A 152 26.59 24.19 4.10
N ILE A 153 25.49 24.92 3.91
CA ILE A 153 24.32 24.86 4.81
C ILE A 153 23.70 23.47 4.81
N ASP A 154 23.68 22.80 3.66
CA ASP A 154 23.20 21.40 3.51
C ASP A 154 24.04 20.43 4.37
N PHE A 155 25.35 20.63 4.49
CA PHE A 155 26.18 19.85 5.39
C PHE A 155 25.79 20.08 6.86
N ALA A 156 25.59 21.36 7.27
CA ALA A 156 25.22 21.71 8.63
C ALA A 156 23.91 21.08 9.09
N PHE A 157 22.96 20.88 8.16
CA PHE A 157 21.66 20.23 8.41
C PHE A 157 21.63 18.75 8.06
N GLY A 158 22.75 18.13 7.69
CA GLY A 158 22.82 16.72 7.33
C GLY A 158 22.08 16.36 6.03
N LEU A 159 21.88 17.31 5.14
CA LEU A 159 21.21 17.16 3.84
C LEU A 159 22.18 16.87 2.69
N THR A 160 23.40 16.50 3.00
CA THR A 160 24.43 16.14 2.03
C THR A 160 24.10 14.83 1.31
N GLY A 161 24.49 14.73 0.04
CA GLY A 161 24.32 13.55 -0.80
C GLY A 161 25.63 13.14 -1.47
N ASP A 162 25.55 12.12 -2.33
CA ASP A 162 26.70 11.50 -3.00
C ASP A 162 27.54 12.50 -3.85
N GLY A 163 26.93 13.60 -4.30
CA GLY A 163 27.61 14.66 -5.07
C GLY A 163 28.42 15.66 -4.23
N TYR A 164 28.45 15.52 -2.90
CA TYR A 164 29.15 16.48 -2.04
C TYR A 164 30.66 16.42 -2.26
N ILE A 165 31.25 15.25 -2.44
CA ILE A 165 32.69 15.07 -2.70
C ILE A 165 33.08 15.80 -3.99
N ASP A 166 32.27 15.59 -5.05
CA ASP A 166 32.50 16.25 -6.35
C ASP A 166 32.41 17.76 -6.25
N ARG A 167 31.46 18.28 -5.48
CA ARG A 167 31.34 19.71 -5.19
C ARG A 167 32.51 20.25 -4.40
N ALA A 168 33.01 19.50 -3.40
CA ALA A 168 34.17 19.88 -2.61
C ALA A 168 35.44 19.98 -3.47
N LEU A 169 35.59 19.07 -4.44
CA LEU A 169 36.68 19.13 -5.42
C LEU A 169 36.55 20.34 -6.35
N GLN A 170 35.35 20.59 -6.90
CA GLN A 170 35.09 21.70 -7.82
C GLN A 170 35.33 23.07 -7.17
N ASN A 171 35.07 23.20 -5.86
CA ASN A 171 35.23 24.44 -5.11
C ASN A 171 36.62 24.57 -4.47
N ASP A 172 37.59 23.71 -4.78
CA ASP A 172 38.94 23.68 -4.19
C ASP A 172 38.93 23.58 -2.66
N TRP A 173 37.98 22.85 -2.11
CA TRP A 173 37.89 22.63 -0.65
C TRP A 173 38.78 21.51 -0.15
N LEU A 174 39.38 20.71 -1.05
CA LEU A 174 40.23 19.58 -0.70
C LEU A 174 41.69 19.87 -1.10
N VAL A 175 42.60 19.40 -0.27
CA VAL A 175 44.03 19.38 -0.60
C VAL A 175 44.30 18.20 -1.52
N CYS A 176 44.64 18.48 -2.78
CA CYS A 176 44.96 17.46 -3.79
C CYS A 176 46.50 17.43 -4.00
N ASN A 177 47.22 16.85 -3.07
CA ASN A 177 48.67 16.64 -3.18
C ASN A 177 49.06 15.28 -2.59
N ASP A 178 50.25 14.82 -2.86
CA ASP A 178 50.83 13.52 -2.46
C ASP A 178 51.01 13.36 -0.94
N SER A 179 50.77 14.41 -0.15
CA SER A 179 50.87 14.32 1.31
C SER A 179 49.68 13.67 1.98
N ILE A 180 48.53 13.52 1.28
CA ILE A 180 47.28 12.94 1.80
C ILE A 180 46.90 11.76 0.96
N VAL A 181 47.21 10.56 1.39
CA VAL A 181 46.95 9.31 0.66
C VAL A 181 45.56 8.73 0.93
N SER A 182 44.95 9.12 2.05
CA SER A 182 43.63 8.58 2.43
C SER A 182 42.53 9.02 1.46
N PRO A 183 41.66 8.11 0.97
CA PRO A 183 40.57 8.46 0.08
C PRO A 183 39.47 9.23 0.80
N ALA A 184 38.74 10.06 0.07
CA ALA A 184 37.43 10.51 0.53
C ALA A 184 36.44 9.34 0.55
N SER A 185 35.68 9.24 1.60
CA SER A 185 34.65 8.21 1.73
C SER A 185 33.29 8.77 2.12
N SER A 186 32.26 8.20 1.58
CA SER A 186 30.87 8.46 2.01
C SER A 186 30.11 7.15 2.19
N ASN A 187 29.27 7.11 3.20
CA ASN A 187 28.39 5.99 3.49
C ASN A 187 26.98 6.51 3.77
N ALA A 188 26.01 6.06 2.98
CA ALA A 188 24.60 6.40 3.11
C ALA A 188 23.79 5.17 3.46
N LEU A 189 23.17 5.14 4.63
CA LEU A 189 22.29 4.09 5.11
C LEU A 189 20.86 4.60 5.20
N GLU A 190 19.98 4.03 4.40
CA GLU A 190 18.52 4.23 4.46
C GLU A 190 17.88 2.97 5.06
N ASP A 191 17.16 3.11 6.16
CA ASP A 191 16.40 2.03 6.79
C ASP A 191 14.95 2.46 6.97
N LEU A 192 14.05 1.68 6.40
CA LEU A 192 12.60 1.89 6.48
C LEU A 192 11.95 0.64 7.04
N GLN A 193 11.19 0.83 8.10
CA GLN A 193 10.44 -0.24 8.76
C GLN A 193 8.98 0.16 8.91
N LEU A 194 8.09 -0.72 8.44
CA LEU A 194 6.65 -0.60 8.60
C LEU A 194 6.15 -1.79 9.43
N ARG A 195 5.39 -1.51 10.48
CA ARG A 195 4.74 -2.52 11.30
C ARG A 195 3.29 -2.14 11.53
N ILE A 196 2.39 -3.06 11.22
CA ILE A 196 0.96 -2.87 11.36
C ILE A 196 0.39 -4.08 12.07
N SER A 197 -0.38 -3.86 13.13
CA SER A 197 -1.14 -4.92 13.81
C SER A 197 -2.64 -4.67 13.65
N LEU A 198 -3.34 -5.66 13.13
CA LEU A 198 -4.77 -5.63 12.86
C LEU A 198 -5.49 -6.70 13.69
N GLU A 199 -6.66 -6.35 14.23
CA GLU A 199 -7.61 -7.30 14.84
C GLU A 199 -8.99 -7.13 14.19
N PRO A 200 -9.20 -7.68 12.98
CA PRO A 200 -10.47 -7.51 12.26
C PRO A 200 -11.65 -8.17 12.95
N ILE A 201 -11.42 -9.26 13.67
CA ILE A 201 -12.38 -9.95 14.52
C ILE A 201 -11.72 -10.37 15.82
N ARG A 202 -12.51 -10.69 16.82
CA ARG A 202 -11.99 -11.20 18.10
C ARG A 202 -11.16 -12.45 17.89
N ASP A 203 -10.05 -12.54 18.60
CA ASP A 203 -9.13 -13.68 18.58
C ASP A 203 -8.34 -13.88 17.27
N LEU A 204 -8.52 -13.00 16.26
CA LEU A 204 -7.74 -12.99 15.03
C LEU A 204 -6.81 -11.79 15.02
N LYS A 205 -5.52 -12.05 15.16
CA LYS A 205 -4.47 -11.03 15.05
C LYS A 205 -3.69 -11.22 13.78
N ILE A 206 -3.47 -10.13 13.05
CA ILE A 206 -2.68 -10.08 11.83
C ILE A 206 -1.59 -9.04 12.03
N ASP A 207 -0.35 -9.48 12.08
CA ASP A 207 0.82 -8.62 12.14
C ASP A 207 1.46 -8.56 10.75
N LEU A 208 1.56 -7.36 10.20
CA LEU A 208 2.22 -7.06 8.93
C LEU A 208 3.54 -6.36 9.23
N THR A 209 4.62 -6.80 8.61
CA THR A 209 5.94 -6.19 8.74
C THR A 209 6.56 -6.03 7.36
N ALA A 210 7.06 -4.82 7.06
CA ALA A 210 7.79 -4.59 5.84
C ALA A 210 9.06 -3.80 6.16
N ASN A 211 10.17 -4.26 5.62
CA ASN A 211 11.49 -3.67 5.86
C ASN A 211 12.15 -3.38 4.50
N ARG A 212 12.86 -2.26 4.43
CA ARG A 212 13.72 -1.92 3.31
C ARG A 212 14.97 -1.25 3.85
N THR A 213 16.11 -1.84 3.59
CA THR A 213 17.42 -1.31 3.97
C THR A 213 18.24 -1.14 2.71
N ARG A 214 18.87 0.02 2.55
CA ARG A 214 19.78 0.32 1.46
C ARG A 214 21.02 0.97 2.03
N ASN A 215 22.14 0.34 1.83
CA ASN A 215 23.45 0.90 2.16
C ASN A 215 24.22 1.20 0.88
N ARG A 216 24.82 2.35 0.78
CA ARG A 216 25.70 2.77 -0.33
C ARG A 216 26.99 3.33 0.26
N SER A 217 28.10 2.84 -0.22
CA SER A 217 29.43 3.32 0.13
C SER A 217 30.13 3.76 -1.14
N ARG A 218 30.80 4.89 -1.09
CA ARG A 218 31.63 5.43 -2.16
C ARG A 218 32.98 5.81 -1.57
N GLU A 219 34.05 5.34 -2.20
CA GLU A 219 35.42 5.74 -1.93
C GLU A 219 35.99 6.38 -3.18
N MET A 220 36.56 7.56 -3.05
CA MET A 220 37.18 8.29 -4.14
C MET A 220 38.60 8.69 -3.75
N GLN A 221 39.56 8.25 -4.53
CA GLN A 221 40.94 8.67 -4.44
C GLN A 221 41.16 9.88 -5.37
N TYR A 222 41.27 11.08 -4.79
CA TYR A 222 41.37 12.33 -5.55
C TYR A 222 42.80 12.85 -5.68
N MET A 223 43.74 12.17 -5.06
CA MET A 223 45.16 12.56 -5.09
C MET A 223 45.83 12.25 -6.42
N PHE A 224 45.40 11.17 -7.06
CA PHE A 224 45.99 10.66 -8.27
C PHE A 224 45.03 10.73 -9.44
N ALA A 225 45.42 11.41 -10.53
CA ALA A 225 44.58 11.46 -11.72
C ALA A 225 44.29 10.08 -12.31
N GLY A 226 43.02 9.83 -12.65
CA GLY A 226 42.60 8.58 -13.30
C GLY A 226 42.30 7.41 -12.36
N MET A 227 42.38 7.63 -11.04
CA MET A 227 41.92 6.62 -10.08
C MET A 227 40.39 6.46 -10.11
N PRO A 228 39.86 5.26 -10.20
CA PRO A 228 38.43 5.04 -10.28
C PRO A 228 37.74 5.24 -8.94
N ASP A 229 36.49 5.73 -8.97
CA ASP A 229 35.57 5.66 -7.85
C ASP A 229 35.24 4.19 -7.54
N THR A 230 35.45 3.79 -6.30
CA THR A 230 34.97 2.51 -5.81
C THR A 230 33.60 2.70 -5.18
N ARG A 231 32.60 1.99 -5.71
CA ARG A 231 31.23 2.03 -5.18
C ARG A 231 30.83 0.62 -4.76
N SER A 232 30.33 0.52 -3.54
CA SER A 232 29.80 -0.72 -2.99
C SER A 232 28.50 -0.45 -2.24
N GLY A 233 27.81 -1.50 -1.91
CA GLY A 233 26.59 -1.37 -1.12
C GLY A 233 25.86 -2.68 -0.98
N ASN A 234 24.83 -2.65 -0.18
CA ASN A 234 23.89 -3.75 -0.05
C ASN A 234 22.46 -3.23 0.02
N PHE A 235 21.55 -4.05 -0.44
CA PHE A 235 20.13 -3.76 -0.45
C PHE A 235 19.35 -4.96 0.06
N SER A 236 18.33 -4.70 0.87
CA SER A 236 17.42 -5.72 1.36
C SER A 236 16.00 -5.15 1.44
N MET A 237 15.01 -5.91 0.97
CA MET A 237 13.61 -5.48 0.97
C MET A 237 12.67 -6.66 1.11
N SER A 238 11.59 -6.47 1.87
CA SER A 238 10.47 -7.41 1.93
C SER A 238 9.70 -7.44 0.62
N ILE A 239 9.49 -8.62 0.06
CA ILE A 239 8.74 -8.85 -1.20
C ILE A 239 7.71 -9.97 -1.02
N ILE A 240 6.79 -10.11 -1.96
CA ILE A 240 5.91 -11.27 -2.04
C ILE A 240 6.36 -12.16 -3.21
N SER A 241 6.73 -13.40 -2.89
CA SER A 241 7.07 -14.46 -3.85
C SER A 241 6.29 -15.76 -3.60
N ILE A 242 5.17 -15.66 -2.86
CA ILE A 242 4.40 -16.83 -2.39
C ILE A 242 3.87 -17.69 -3.55
N GLY A 243 3.66 -17.11 -4.73
CA GLY A 243 3.18 -17.83 -5.90
C GLY A 243 4.08 -19.00 -6.31
N SER A 244 5.40 -18.86 -6.16
CA SER A 244 6.34 -19.93 -6.46
C SER A 244 6.25 -21.12 -5.49
N SER A 245 5.75 -20.90 -4.27
CA SER A 245 5.61 -21.94 -3.25
C SER A 245 4.43 -22.89 -3.51
N PHE A 246 3.51 -22.52 -4.38
CA PHE A 246 2.32 -23.29 -4.73
C PHE A 246 2.40 -23.89 -6.14
N GLU A 247 3.59 -23.90 -6.75
CA GLU A 247 3.77 -24.57 -8.03
C GLU A 247 3.58 -26.08 -7.90
N ARG A 248 2.83 -26.65 -8.83
CA ARG A 248 2.66 -28.08 -8.91
C ARG A 248 3.79 -28.67 -9.76
N HIS A 249 4.50 -29.63 -9.21
CA HIS A 249 5.54 -30.37 -9.89
C HIS A 249 5.05 -31.79 -10.17
N SER A 250 5.20 -32.25 -11.39
CA SER A 250 4.85 -33.62 -11.77
C SER A 250 6.04 -34.37 -12.35
N ALA A 251 6.07 -35.68 -12.17
CA ALA A 251 7.11 -36.52 -12.76
C ALA A 251 7.07 -36.49 -14.31
N GLY A 252 5.87 -36.32 -14.89
CA GLY A 252 5.68 -36.20 -16.34
C GLY A 252 6.37 -34.99 -16.96
N ASP A 253 6.51 -33.90 -16.19
CA ASP A 253 7.18 -32.67 -16.63
C ASP A 253 8.65 -32.59 -16.17
N GLY A 254 9.21 -33.68 -15.63
CA GLY A 254 10.58 -33.73 -15.11
C GLY A 254 10.82 -32.78 -13.93
N TYR A 255 9.79 -32.55 -13.12
CA TYR A 255 9.81 -31.64 -11.95
C TYR A 255 10.22 -30.19 -12.27
N ARG A 256 9.90 -29.71 -13.47
CA ARG A 256 10.23 -28.35 -13.90
C ARG A 256 9.46 -27.30 -13.11
N SER A 257 10.15 -26.25 -12.71
CA SER A 257 9.51 -25.07 -12.10
C SER A 257 9.05 -24.10 -13.18
N GLY A 258 7.74 -23.80 -13.21
CA GLY A 258 7.17 -22.82 -14.13
C GLY A 258 7.70 -21.41 -13.88
N THR A 259 8.02 -21.07 -12.62
CA THR A 259 8.68 -19.79 -12.26
C THR A 259 10.09 -19.72 -12.79
N PHE A 260 10.86 -20.82 -12.71
CA PHE A 260 12.21 -20.86 -13.24
C PHE A 260 12.21 -20.77 -14.78
N GLU A 261 11.31 -21.46 -15.46
CA GLU A 261 11.15 -21.32 -16.91
C GLU A 261 10.73 -19.90 -17.32
N ARG A 262 9.93 -19.23 -16.52
CA ARG A 262 9.59 -17.81 -16.70
C ARG A 262 10.82 -16.92 -16.52
N PHE A 263 11.64 -17.19 -15.51
CA PHE A 263 12.91 -16.50 -15.33
C PHE A 263 13.82 -16.64 -16.56
N ARG A 264 13.99 -17.85 -17.08
CA ARG A 264 14.79 -18.09 -18.29
C ARG A 264 14.29 -17.30 -19.51
N ARG A 265 12.97 -17.28 -19.74
CA ARG A 265 12.38 -16.47 -20.82
C ARG A 265 12.53 -14.97 -20.61
N ASN A 266 12.50 -14.53 -19.36
CA ASN A 266 12.67 -13.12 -19.01
C ASN A 266 14.08 -12.63 -19.29
N LEU A 267 15.11 -13.50 -19.28
CA LEU A 267 16.49 -13.11 -19.56
C LEU A 267 16.63 -12.45 -20.94
N ASP A 268 15.99 -12.99 -21.96
CA ASP A 268 16.03 -12.40 -23.31
C ASP A 268 15.33 -11.03 -23.34
N VAL A 269 14.12 -10.96 -22.77
CA VAL A 269 13.33 -9.73 -22.75
C VAL A 269 14.05 -8.62 -21.99
N ILE A 270 14.64 -8.95 -20.84
CA ILE A 270 15.35 -7.95 -20.02
C ILE A 270 16.65 -7.54 -20.69
N ARG A 271 17.42 -8.48 -21.28
CA ARG A 271 18.64 -8.16 -22.01
C ARG A 271 18.35 -7.14 -23.12
N ASP A 272 17.35 -7.38 -23.97
CA ASP A 272 17.01 -6.50 -25.07
C ASP A 272 16.61 -5.10 -24.57
N ARG A 273 15.96 -5.03 -23.41
CA ARG A 273 15.59 -3.74 -22.78
C ARG A 273 16.82 -3.02 -22.21
N VAL A 274 17.75 -3.74 -21.59
CA VAL A 274 18.99 -3.17 -21.06
C VAL A 274 19.86 -2.68 -22.22
N GLU A 275 20.01 -3.46 -23.28
CA GLU A 275 20.74 -3.05 -24.48
C GLU A 275 20.14 -1.77 -25.09
N THR A 276 18.81 -1.66 -25.13
CA THR A 276 18.13 -0.47 -25.63
C THR A 276 18.48 0.80 -24.84
N GLN A 277 18.73 0.68 -23.53
CA GLN A 277 19.13 1.84 -22.70
C GLN A 277 20.55 2.35 -23.03
N PHE A 278 21.41 1.48 -23.54
CA PHE A 278 22.79 1.82 -23.83
C PHE A 278 23.05 2.20 -25.28
N ILE A 279 22.03 2.17 -26.15
CA ILE A 279 22.19 2.58 -27.55
C ILE A 279 22.69 4.04 -27.60
N GLY A 280 23.82 4.23 -28.27
CA GLY A 280 24.46 5.54 -28.40
C GLY A 280 25.35 5.96 -27.20
N ALA A 281 25.41 5.17 -26.12
CA ALA A 281 26.36 5.41 -25.05
C ALA A 281 27.80 5.16 -25.53
N GLN A 282 28.73 5.99 -25.09
CA GLN A 282 30.15 5.79 -25.42
C GLN A 282 30.81 4.85 -24.43
N TYR A 283 31.64 3.95 -24.94
CA TYR A 283 32.45 3.09 -24.08
C TYR A 283 33.49 3.94 -23.32
N PRO A 284 33.66 3.69 -22.00
CA PRO A 284 34.60 4.43 -21.19
C PRO A 284 36.06 4.20 -21.67
N GLN A 285 36.90 5.22 -21.41
CA GLN A 285 38.33 5.10 -21.64
C GLN A 285 38.88 3.99 -20.74
N GLY A 286 39.58 3.05 -21.29
CA GLY A 286 40.05 1.81 -20.59
C GLY A 286 39.28 0.55 -21.00
N SER A 287 38.17 0.68 -21.70
CA SER A 287 37.51 -0.43 -22.38
C SER A 287 38.28 -0.80 -23.67
N THR A 288 38.25 -2.08 -24.06
CA THR A 288 38.74 -2.54 -25.40
C THR A 288 38.00 -1.87 -26.56
N PHE A 289 36.84 -1.25 -26.28
CA PHE A 289 36.01 -0.54 -27.25
C PHE A 289 36.03 0.99 -27.04
N ALA A 290 37.02 1.52 -26.31
CA ALA A 290 37.15 2.94 -26.04
C ALA A 290 37.01 3.77 -27.34
N GLY A 291 36.21 4.85 -27.28
CA GLY A 291 35.94 5.73 -28.43
C GLY A 291 34.86 5.22 -29.40
N LYS A 292 34.29 4.04 -29.18
CA LYS A 292 33.14 3.53 -29.93
C LYS A 292 31.84 3.78 -29.16
N THR A 293 30.75 3.92 -29.90
CA THR A 293 29.41 3.92 -29.33
C THR A 293 28.87 2.49 -29.20
N PHE A 294 28.07 2.26 -28.15
CA PHE A 294 27.42 0.96 -27.98
C PHE A 294 26.41 0.72 -29.12
N ASP A 295 26.56 -0.41 -29.79
CA ASP A 295 25.66 -0.93 -30.79
C ASP A 295 25.38 -2.42 -30.48
N PRO A 296 24.10 -2.80 -30.26
CA PRO A 296 23.72 -4.19 -30.00
C PRO A 296 24.18 -5.17 -31.10
N ALA A 297 24.33 -4.70 -32.35
CA ALA A 297 24.81 -5.52 -33.45
C ALA A 297 26.27 -5.91 -33.34
N ASN A 298 27.08 -5.12 -32.62
CA ASN A 298 28.53 -5.31 -32.48
C ASN A 298 28.96 -5.85 -31.10
N GLY A 299 28.04 -5.99 -30.17
CA GLY A 299 28.35 -6.52 -28.84
C GLY A 299 27.07 -6.67 -28.02
N THR A 300 26.76 -7.90 -27.65
CA THR A 300 25.58 -8.22 -26.86
C THR A 300 25.94 -8.22 -25.38
N ILE A 301 25.09 -7.65 -24.56
CA ILE A 301 25.17 -7.78 -23.11
C ILE A 301 24.91 -9.25 -22.76
N SER A 302 25.75 -9.82 -21.90
CA SER A 302 25.59 -11.21 -21.48
C SER A 302 24.28 -11.41 -20.73
N LYS A 303 23.55 -12.48 -21.03
CA LYS A 303 22.37 -12.92 -20.25
C LYS A 303 22.73 -13.24 -18.78
N HIS A 304 23.99 -13.50 -18.50
CA HIS A 304 24.52 -13.79 -17.17
C HIS A 304 25.04 -12.53 -16.45
N SER A 305 24.89 -11.35 -17.07
CA SER A 305 25.16 -10.09 -16.39
C SER A 305 24.17 -9.90 -15.22
N PRO A 306 24.64 -9.42 -14.07
CA PRO A 306 23.75 -9.03 -12.96
C PRO A 306 22.64 -8.08 -13.40
N ASP A 307 22.93 -7.14 -14.32
CA ASP A 307 21.99 -6.17 -14.89
C ASP A 307 20.81 -6.82 -15.62
N VAL A 308 20.98 -8.06 -16.09
CA VAL A 308 19.95 -8.85 -16.76
C VAL A 308 19.32 -9.87 -15.81
N MET A 309 20.16 -10.60 -15.07
CA MET A 309 19.68 -11.68 -14.20
C MET A 309 18.80 -11.21 -13.07
N ILE A 310 19.19 -10.12 -12.40
CA ILE A 310 18.46 -9.63 -11.21
C ILE A 310 17.05 -9.14 -11.56
N PRO A 311 16.85 -8.23 -12.53
CA PRO A 311 15.50 -7.82 -12.94
C PRO A 311 14.66 -8.98 -13.51
N ALA A 312 15.29 -9.91 -14.26
CA ALA A 312 14.60 -11.09 -14.79
C ALA A 312 14.10 -12.02 -13.68
N PHE A 313 14.93 -12.24 -12.65
CA PHE A 313 14.57 -12.99 -11.45
C PHE A 313 13.43 -12.33 -10.70
N LEU A 314 13.56 -11.03 -10.39
CA LEU A 314 12.51 -10.27 -9.69
C LEU A 314 11.19 -10.33 -10.45
N ALA A 315 11.20 -10.11 -11.76
CA ALA A 315 9.98 -10.18 -12.56
C ALA A 315 9.33 -11.58 -12.50
N ALA A 316 10.11 -12.65 -12.59
CA ALA A 316 9.62 -14.02 -12.55
C ALA A 316 9.01 -14.38 -11.19
N TYR A 317 9.74 -14.13 -10.11
CA TYR A 317 9.37 -14.56 -8.76
C TYR A 317 8.34 -13.67 -8.07
N THR A 318 8.22 -12.40 -8.48
CA THR A 318 7.13 -11.52 -8.03
C THR A 318 5.89 -11.58 -8.93
N GLY A 319 5.92 -12.37 -10.01
CA GLY A 319 4.80 -12.50 -10.95
C GLY A 319 4.59 -11.28 -11.85
N ARG A 320 5.58 -10.39 -11.96
CA ARG A 320 5.52 -9.19 -12.80
C ARG A 320 5.87 -9.51 -14.25
N ASN A 321 5.35 -8.69 -15.17
CA ASN A 321 5.71 -8.80 -16.58
C ASN A 321 7.10 -8.20 -16.82
N ALA A 322 8.03 -8.98 -17.40
CA ALA A 322 9.38 -8.56 -17.71
C ALA A 322 9.44 -7.34 -18.65
N ARG A 323 8.45 -7.15 -19.52
CA ARG A 323 8.38 -6.00 -20.44
C ARG A 323 8.19 -4.67 -19.72
N ASN A 324 7.53 -4.68 -18.54
CA ASN A 324 7.19 -3.47 -17.77
C ASN A 324 7.84 -3.43 -16.39
N SER A 325 8.68 -4.44 -16.06
CA SER A 325 9.40 -4.46 -14.78
C SER A 325 10.48 -3.37 -14.73
N VAL A 326 10.78 -2.91 -13.52
CA VAL A 326 11.89 -1.97 -13.28
C VAL A 326 13.20 -2.73 -13.53
N LEU A 327 14.15 -2.10 -14.21
CA LEU A 327 15.48 -2.65 -14.49
C LEU A 327 16.49 -2.37 -13.36
N ASP A 328 16.11 -1.54 -12.39
CA ASP A 328 16.99 -1.25 -11.24
C ASP A 328 17.15 -2.45 -10.31
N PHE A 329 18.36 -2.63 -9.80
CA PHE A 329 18.67 -3.58 -8.73
C PHE A 329 17.94 -3.24 -7.42
N PHE A 330 17.55 -2.00 -7.26
CA PHE A 330 16.92 -1.48 -6.05
C PHE A 330 15.44 -1.16 -6.33
N PRO A 331 14.54 -2.13 -6.17
CA PRO A 331 13.12 -1.90 -6.38
C PRO A 331 12.61 -0.70 -5.58
N SER A 332 11.67 0.05 -6.17
CA SER A 332 11.07 1.22 -5.54
C SER A 332 10.31 0.84 -4.25
N LEU A 333 10.06 1.82 -3.39
CA LEU A 333 9.25 1.67 -2.18
C LEU A 333 7.87 1.05 -2.47
N PHE A 334 7.27 1.37 -3.61
CA PHE A 334 5.98 0.83 -4.04
C PHE A 334 6.03 -0.67 -4.37
N SER A 335 7.23 -1.24 -4.51
CA SER A 335 7.43 -2.68 -4.69
C SER A 335 7.57 -3.43 -3.37
N MET A 336 7.72 -2.70 -2.26
CA MET A 336 7.79 -3.27 -0.93
C MET A 336 6.44 -3.86 -0.53
N MET A 337 6.43 -5.14 -0.20
CA MET A 337 5.25 -5.85 0.24
C MET A 337 5.45 -6.40 1.64
N PRO A 338 4.42 -6.35 2.49
CA PRO A 338 4.57 -6.80 3.86
C PRO A 338 4.64 -8.32 3.96
N ASN A 339 5.52 -8.79 4.81
CA ASN A 339 5.45 -10.11 5.42
C ASN A 339 4.30 -10.13 6.42
N TRP A 340 3.70 -11.28 6.68
CA TRP A 340 2.59 -11.38 7.64
C TRP A 340 2.73 -12.53 8.61
N ARG A 341 2.13 -12.34 9.76
CA ARG A 341 1.86 -13.39 10.74
C ARG A 341 0.39 -13.30 11.13
N ILE A 342 -0.33 -14.39 10.99
CA ILE A 342 -1.73 -14.52 11.34
C ILE A 342 -1.82 -15.46 12.52
N THR A 343 -2.44 -15.01 13.61
CA THR A 343 -2.67 -15.81 14.83
C THR A 343 -4.17 -15.83 15.10
N TYR A 344 -4.75 -17.02 15.20
CA TYR A 344 -6.15 -17.21 15.55
C TYR A 344 -6.29 -18.13 16.75
N THR A 345 -6.86 -17.60 17.83
CA THR A 345 -7.05 -18.29 19.11
C THR A 345 -8.50 -18.67 19.38
N GLY A 346 -9.42 -18.28 18.48
CA GLY A 346 -10.88 -18.46 18.64
C GLY A 346 -11.37 -19.91 18.49
N LEU A 347 -10.54 -20.83 18.01
CA LEU A 347 -10.92 -22.22 17.83
C LEU A 347 -11.35 -22.90 19.14
N THR A 348 -10.73 -22.53 20.25
CA THR A 348 -11.09 -23.06 21.58
C THR A 348 -12.50 -22.67 22.03
N LYS A 349 -13.16 -21.71 21.39
CA LYS A 349 -14.56 -21.32 21.69
C LYS A 349 -15.59 -22.23 21.00
N ILE A 350 -15.16 -23.01 20.00
CA ILE A 350 -16.01 -23.98 19.32
C ILE A 350 -16.17 -25.20 20.24
N ALA A 351 -17.42 -25.66 20.43
CA ALA A 351 -17.77 -26.70 21.38
C ALA A 351 -16.94 -27.98 21.23
N TRP A 352 -16.68 -28.42 20.00
CA TRP A 352 -15.89 -29.61 19.70
C TRP A 352 -14.43 -29.46 20.17
N PHE A 353 -13.77 -28.32 19.87
CA PHE A 353 -12.39 -28.08 20.30
C PHE A 353 -12.30 -27.91 21.83
N LYS A 354 -13.26 -27.19 22.42
CA LYS A 354 -13.32 -27.00 23.88
C LYS A 354 -13.47 -28.33 24.64
N LYS A 355 -14.17 -29.32 24.06
CA LYS A 355 -14.35 -30.63 24.68
C LYS A 355 -13.08 -31.48 24.62
N ASN A 356 -12.33 -31.39 23.51
CA ASN A 356 -11.24 -32.32 23.23
C ASN A 356 -9.83 -31.72 23.51
N PHE A 357 -9.71 -30.39 23.57
CA PHE A 357 -8.42 -29.71 23.71
C PHE A 357 -8.48 -28.60 24.77
N ARG A 358 -7.43 -28.47 25.54
CA ARG A 358 -7.29 -27.38 26.52
C ARG A 358 -7.10 -26.02 25.85
N SER A 359 -6.32 -25.96 24.77
CA SER A 359 -6.10 -24.78 23.95
C SER A 359 -5.77 -25.18 22.52
N VAL A 360 -6.26 -24.42 21.55
CA VAL A 360 -5.92 -24.60 20.13
C VAL A 360 -5.64 -23.23 19.53
N ASN A 361 -4.41 -23.06 19.02
CA ASN A 361 -3.97 -21.83 18.37
C ASN A 361 -3.57 -22.16 16.94
N LEU A 362 -4.10 -21.42 15.99
CA LEU A 362 -3.68 -21.47 14.59
C LEU A 362 -2.71 -20.33 14.32
N ASN A 363 -1.49 -20.66 13.91
CA ASN A 363 -0.50 -19.69 13.52
C ASN A 363 -0.09 -19.95 12.05
N HIS A 364 -0.12 -18.88 11.25
CA HIS A 364 0.42 -18.88 9.90
C HIS A 364 1.35 -17.70 9.74
N ALA A 365 2.55 -17.93 9.25
CA ALA A 365 3.51 -16.87 8.98
C ALA A 365 4.08 -17.01 7.57
N TYR A 366 4.23 -15.88 6.92
CA TYR A 366 4.92 -15.76 5.64
C TYR A 366 6.00 -14.71 5.74
N ARG A 367 7.19 -15.06 5.31
CA ARG A 367 8.33 -14.15 5.23
C ARG A 367 9.10 -14.38 3.93
N SER A 368 9.30 -13.30 3.20
CA SER A 368 10.16 -13.29 2.02
C SER A 368 10.96 -12.00 1.98
N THR A 369 12.24 -12.12 1.67
CA THR A 369 13.18 -11.00 1.60
C THR A 369 14.02 -11.17 0.35
N TYR A 370 14.13 -10.11 -0.42
CA TYR A 370 15.09 -9.97 -1.51
C TYR A 370 16.30 -9.22 -0.97
N SER A 371 17.50 -9.67 -1.29
CA SER A 371 18.76 -8.99 -0.96
C SER A 371 19.76 -9.10 -2.10
N VAL A 372 20.53 -8.07 -2.27
CA VAL A 372 21.61 -7.94 -3.25
C VAL A 372 22.76 -7.14 -2.67
#